data_ffe6bac3f5da6372d5ca1c247aa8ff67
#
_entry.id   ffe6bac3f5da6372d5ca1c247aa8ff67
#
_cell.length_a   1.000
_cell.length_b   1.000
_cell.length_c   1.000
_cell.angle_alpha   90.00
_cell.angle_beta   90.00
_cell.angle_gamma   90.00
#
_symmetry.space_group_name_H-M   'P 1'
#
loop_
_entity.id
_entity.type
_entity.pdbx_description
1 polymer ?
#
loop_
_entity_poly.entity_id
_entity_poly.type
_entity_poly.pdbx_seq_one_letter_code
_entity_poly.pdbx_strand_id
1 'polypeptide(L)'
;FEATIEGIDQRKMDLIYLIKNELKIENVNSLLSISDLNKTDQIPSVAEQEDKLTNMKKNREALGSVNLRADLETEKFRTSIKKMEEDRSDLVSAIVKLKASINELNQKGRERLLEAFSKVNKKFNEVYTKLFNGGNAKLELVDSDDPLEAGLEMLVSPPGKRLQSITLLSGGEQALTALSLVFAIFLTN
;
A
#
# COMPACT_ATOMS: atom_id res chain seq x y z
N PHE A 1 -2.12 88.82 -12.67
CA PHE A 1 -1.70 87.79 -13.66
C PHE A 1 -0.38 87.10 -13.26
N GLU A 2 0.67 87.79 -12.76
CA GLU A 2 1.94 87.16 -12.34
C GLU A 2 1.76 86.21 -11.16
N ALA A 3 0.99 86.64 -10.14
CA ALA A 3 0.72 85.73 -8.96
C ALA A 3 -0.10 84.46 -9.33
N THR A 4 -0.90 84.52 -10.39
CA THR A 4 -1.64 83.36 -10.88
C THR A 4 -0.73 82.38 -11.65
N ILE A 5 0.24 82.91 -12.39
CA ILE A 5 1.23 82.12 -13.11
C ILE A 5 2.17 81.42 -12.13
N GLU A 6 2.68 82.16 -11.15
CA GLU A 6 3.54 81.56 -10.06
C GLU A 6 2.82 80.40 -9.27
N GLY A 7 1.51 80.63 -8.99
CA GLY A 7 0.71 79.61 -8.30
C GLY A 7 0.46 78.38 -9.16
N ILE A 8 0.37 78.47 -10.47
CA ILE A 8 0.22 77.37 -11.41
C ILE A 8 1.56 76.65 -11.57
N ASP A 9 2.68 77.32 -11.64
CA ASP A 9 4.00 76.75 -11.76
C ASP A 9 4.39 75.96 -10.45
N GLN A 10 4.05 76.52 -9.29
CA GLN A 10 4.23 75.85 -8.04
C GLN A 10 3.44 74.50 -7.97
N ARG A 11 2.17 74.51 -8.34
CA ARG A 11 1.30 73.35 -8.42
C ARG A 11 1.82 72.29 -9.40
N LYS A 12 2.37 72.74 -10.53
CA LYS A 12 3.00 71.87 -11.50
C LYS A 12 4.25 71.16 -10.92
N MET A 13 5.08 71.89 -10.19
CA MET A 13 6.23 71.33 -9.51
C MET A 13 5.86 70.30 -8.45
N ASP A 14 4.84 70.60 -7.63
CA ASP A 14 4.34 69.70 -6.60
C ASP A 14 3.76 68.40 -7.21
N LEU A 15 3.01 68.50 -8.29
CA LEU A 15 2.51 67.33 -9.03
C LEU A 15 3.64 66.49 -9.63
N ILE A 16 4.66 67.11 -10.22
CA ILE A 16 5.82 66.42 -10.76
C ILE A 16 6.57 65.65 -9.65
N TYR A 17 6.71 66.29 -8.48
CA TYR A 17 7.34 65.69 -7.32
C TYR A 17 6.54 64.46 -6.79
N LEU A 18 5.23 64.57 -6.67
CA LEU A 18 4.31 63.52 -6.25
C LEU A 18 4.38 62.32 -7.22
N ILE A 19 4.32 62.58 -8.51
CA ILE A 19 4.42 61.57 -9.58
C ILE A 19 5.75 60.82 -9.49
N LYS A 20 6.86 61.53 -9.31
CA LYS A 20 8.18 60.91 -9.20
C LYS A 20 8.31 60.01 -7.97
N ASN A 21 7.75 60.41 -6.84
CA ASN A 21 7.84 59.64 -5.59
C ASN A 21 6.91 58.44 -5.56
N GLU A 22 5.67 58.58 -6.01
CA GLU A 22 4.69 57.51 -5.97
C GLU A 22 4.96 56.43 -7.03
N LEU A 23 5.27 56.88 -8.26
CA LEU A 23 5.48 55.95 -9.38
C LEU A 23 6.95 55.56 -9.59
N LYS A 24 7.88 56.15 -8.82
CA LYS A 24 9.34 55.94 -8.95
C LYS A 24 9.86 56.14 -10.38
N ILE A 25 9.32 57.15 -11.08
CA ILE A 25 9.64 57.45 -12.47
C ILE A 25 10.53 58.72 -12.50
N GLU A 26 11.66 58.63 -13.15
CA GLU A 26 12.59 59.80 -13.27
C GLU A 26 12.11 60.84 -14.25
N ASN A 27 11.39 60.43 -15.31
CA ASN A 27 10.92 61.34 -16.38
C ASN A 27 9.42 61.26 -16.55
N VAL A 28 8.73 62.37 -16.30
CA VAL A 28 7.25 62.50 -16.41
C VAL A 28 6.76 62.27 -17.87
N ASN A 29 7.62 62.51 -18.87
CA ASN A 29 7.25 62.27 -20.27
C ASN A 29 7.11 60.76 -20.61
N SER A 30 7.65 59.87 -19.80
CA SER A 30 7.48 58.43 -19.97
C SER A 30 6.15 57.87 -19.43
N LEU A 31 5.35 58.70 -18.74
CA LEU A 31 4.03 58.31 -18.24
C LEU A 31 3.09 57.81 -19.32
N LEU A 32 3.12 58.44 -20.49
CA LEU A 32 2.25 58.07 -21.61
C LEU A 32 2.60 56.68 -22.18
N SER A 33 3.88 56.31 -22.14
CA SER A 33 4.32 54.99 -22.61
C SER A 33 4.06 53.91 -21.58
N ILE A 34 4.03 54.23 -20.28
CA ILE A 34 3.74 53.32 -19.19
C ILE A 34 2.23 53.06 -19.02
N SER A 35 1.41 54.08 -19.35
CA SER A 35 -0.05 54.00 -19.23
C SER A 35 -0.75 53.30 -20.40
N ASP A 36 -0.03 52.91 -21.46
CA ASP A 36 -0.58 52.40 -22.73
C ASP A 36 -1.63 53.33 -23.39
N LEU A 37 -1.66 54.61 -22.98
CA LEU A 37 -2.57 55.62 -23.53
C LEU A 37 -1.92 56.36 -24.70
N ASN A 38 -2.59 56.39 -25.85
CA ASN A 38 -2.18 57.23 -26.96
C ASN A 38 -2.60 58.66 -26.71
N LYS A 39 -1.88 59.64 -27.26
CA LYS A 39 -2.17 61.08 -27.11
C LYS A 39 -3.57 61.53 -27.59
N THR A 40 -4.25 60.64 -28.31
CA THR A 40 -5.60 60.89 -28.90
C THR A 40 -6.72 60.19 -28.08
N ASP A 41 -6.36 59.37 -27.06
CA ASP A 41 -7.38 58.69 -26.28
C ASP A 41 -8.04 59.64 -25.28
N GLN A 42 -9.34 59.53 -25.11
CA GLN A 42 -10.05 60.25 -24.05
C GLN A 42 -9.56 59.71 -22.70
N ILE A 43 -8.95 60.58 -21.91
CA ILE A 43 -8.53 60.22 -20.55
C ILE A 43 -9.76 59.88 -19.72
N PRO A 44 -9.89 58.67 -19.16
CA PRO A 44 -11.03 58.30 -18.32
C PRO A 44 -11.18 59.25 -17.12
N SER A 45 -12.39 59.47 -16.64
CA SER A 45 -12.60 60.32 -15.47
C SER A 45 -11.94 59.73 -14.24
N VAL A 46 -11.45 60.59 -13.36
CA VAL A 46 -10.79 60.18 -12.10
C VAL A 46 -11.72 59.27 -11.26
N ALA A 47 -13.02 59.65 -11.19
CA ALA A 47 -14.02 58.88 -10.47
C ALA A 47 -14.17 57.43 -10.99
N GLU A 48 -14.23 57.27 -12.33
CA GLU A 48 -14.30 55.92 -12.93
C GLU A 48 -13.05 55.07 -12.65
N GLN A 49 -11.87 55.68 -12.59
CA GLN A 49 -10.63 54.95 -12.29
C GLN A 49 -10.53 54.61 -10.82
N GLU A 50 -10.99 55.44 -9.91
CA GLU A 50 -11.08 55.17 -8.47
C GLU A 50 -12.05 54.03 -8.19
N ASP A 51 -13.21 54.01 -8.85
CA ASP A 51 -14.17 52.93 -8.72
C ASP A 51 -13.60 51.59 -9.24
N LYS A 52 -12.93 51.61 -10.38
CA LYS A 52 -12.23 50.42 -10.91
C LYS A 52 -11.16 49.94 -9.95
N LEU A 53 -10.31 50.82 -9.43
CA LEU A 53 -9.26 50.47 -8.47
C LEU A 53 -9.84 49.87 -7.19
N THR A 54 -10.93 50.46 -6.68
CA THR A 54 -11.61 50.00 -5.49
C THR A 54 -12.21 48.58 -5.69
N ASN A 55 -12.83 48.37 -6.86
CA ASN A 55 -13.36 47.06 -7.22
C ASN A 55 -12.25 46.03 -7.40
N MET A 56 -11.14 46.35 -8.02
CA MET A 56 -9.99 45.47 -8.17
C MET A 56 -9.37 45.13 -6.80
N LYS A 57 -9.26 46.11 -5.89
CA LYS A 57 -8.80 45.87 -4.50
C LYS A 57 -9.73 44.93 -3.75
N LYS A 58 -11.06 45.15 -3.82
CA LYS A 58 -12.05 44.23 -3.21
C LYS A 58 -11.96 42.81 -3.77
N ASN A 59 -11.84 42.67 -5.09
CA ASN A 59 -11.67 41.38 -5.74
C ASN A 59 -10.38 40.69 -5.29
N ARG A 60 -9.27 41.41 -5.16
CA ARG A 60 -8.02 40.89 -4.65
C ARG A 60 -8.14 40.43 -3.19
N GLU A 61 -8.82 41.20 -2.35
CA GLU A 61 -9.07 40.86 -0.95
C GLU A 61 -10.02 39.67 -0.81
N ALA A 62 -11.02 39.55 -1.67
CA ALA A 62 -11.94 38.42 -1.72
C ALA A 62 -11.26 37.10 -2.12
N LEU A 63 -10.19 37.16 -2.90
CA LEU A 63 -9.35 35.97 -3.21
C LEU A 63 -8.55 35.43 -2.01
N GLY A 64 -8.44 36.26 -0.93
CA GLY A 64 -7.71 35.89 0.27
C GLY A 64 -6.19 35.74 0.06
N SER A 65 -5.54 35.11 1.01
CA SER A 65 -4.11 34.80 0.89
C SER A 65 -3.90 33.66 -0.09
N VAL A 66 -3.51 33.97 -1.31
CA VAL A 66 -3.16 32.97 -2.32
C VAL A 66 -1.87 32.27 -1.88
N ASN A 67 -1.94 30.96 -1.64
CA ASN A 67 -0.75 30.17 -1.36
C ASN A 67 0.05 29.96 -2.64
N LEU A 68 1.05 30.81 -2.87
CA LEU A 68 1.94 30.72 -4.05
C LEU A 68 2.75 29.42 -4.10
N ARG A 69 2.75 28.64 -3.01
CA ARG A 69 3.41 27.33 -2.95
C ARG A 69 2.46 26.16 -3.22
N ALA A 70 1.15 26.42 -3.33
CA ALA A 70 0.14 25.37 -3.50
C ALA A 70 0.42 24.49 -4.72
N ASP A 71 0.84 25.07 -5.83
CA ASP A 71 1.18 24.33 -7.05
C ASP A 71 2.40 23.42 -6.84
N LEU A 72 3.45 23.94 -6.20
CA LEU A 72 4.66 23.16 -5.89
C LEU A 72 4.38 22.04 -4.88
N GLU A 73 3.53 22.28 -3.89
CA GLU A 73 3.11 21.28 -2.92
C GLU A 73 2.22 20.23 -3.59
N THR A 74 1.32 20.64 -4.46
CA THR A 74 0.46 19.72 -5.24
C THR A 74 1.29 18.79 -6.11
N GLU A 75 2.30 19.29 -6.82
CA GLU A 75 3.18 18.44 -7.63
C GLU A 75 4.02 17.46 -6.78
N LYS A 76 4.48 17.89 -5.60
CA LYS A 76 5.17 17.00 -4.66
C LYS A 76 4.23 15.88 -4.17
N PHE A 77 2.99 16.22 -3.82
CA PHE A 77 2.02 15.22 -3.41
C PHE A 77 1.63 14.27 -4.55
N ARG A 78 1.46 14.75 -5.77
CA ARG A 78 1.19 13.92 -6.95
C ARG A 78 2.31 12.91 -7.20
N THR A 79 3.57 13.35 -7.14
CA THR A 79 4.72 12.46 -7.31
C THR A 79 4.82 11.44 -6.18
N SER A 80 4.53 11.85 -4.95
CA SER A 80 4.50 10.93 -3.80
C SER A 80 3.38 9.90 -3.91
N ILE A 81 2.17 10.31 -4.29
CA ILE A 81 1.02 9.41 -4.51
C ILE A 81 1.35 8.40 -5.60
N LYS A 82 1.88 8.85 -6.74
CA LYS A 82 2.24 7.97 -7.85
C LYS A 82 3.24 6.90 -7.40
N LYS A 83 4.28 7.29 -6.66
CA LYS A 83 5.24 6.35 -6.11
C LYS A 83 4.59 5.34 -5.14
N MET A 84 3.71 5.81 -4.25
CA MET A 84 2.99 4.93 -3.33
C MET A 84 2.06 3.96 -4.07
N GLU A 85 1.45 4.37 -5.17
CA GLU A 85 0.61 3.51 -6.01
C GLU A 85 1.44 2.44 -6.72
N GLU A 86 2.62 2.79 -7.24
CA GLU A 86 3.58 1.84 -7.83
C GLU A 86 4.05 0.82 -6.77
N ASP A 87 4.53 1.28 -5.61
CA ASP A 87 4.95 0.43 -4.50
C ASP A 87 3.81 -0.52 -4.04
N ARG A 88 2.58 0.00 -3.94
CA ARG A 88 1.39 -0.80 -3.61
C ARG A 88 1.12 -1.88 -4.67
N SER A 89 1.21 -1.54 -5.94
CA SER A 89 1.00 -2.49 -7.05
C SER A 89 2.01 -3.63 -6.99
N ASP A 90 3.28 -3.29 -6.76
CA ASP A 90 4.37 -4.26 -6.65
C ASP A 90 4.18 -5.19 -5.45
N LEU A 91 3.81 -4.63 -4.29
CA LEU A 91 3.52 -5.42 -3.10
C LEU A 91 2.33 -6.37 -3.30
N VAL A 92 1.24 -5.91 -3.91
CA VAL A 92 0.08 -6.76 -4.23
C VAL A 92 0.48 -7.90 -5.17
N SER A 93 1.28 -7.60 -6.20
CA SER A 93 1.79 -8.60 -7.13
C SER A 93 2.68 -9.64 -6.42
N ALA A 94 3.56 -9.18 -5.53
CA ALA A 94 4.41 -10.07 -4.73
C ALA A 94 3.59 -10.97 -3.80
N ILE A 95 2.56 -10.42 -3.14
CA ILE A 95 1.65 -11.21 -2.28
C ILE A 95 0.93 -12.29 -3.07
N VAL A 96 0.43 -11.96 -4.27
CA VAL A 96 -0.25 -12.95 -5.13
C VAL A 96 0.70 -14.09 -5.53
N LYS A 97 1.94 -13.76 -5.93
CA LYS A 97 2.97 -14.76 -6.27
C LYS A 97 3.32 -15.64 -5.06
N LEU A 98 3.51 -15.04 -3.89
CA LEU A 98 3.81 -15.79 -2.67
C LEU A 98 2.66 -16.73 -2.28
N LYS A 99 1.40 -16.28 -2.33
CA LYS A 99 0.24 -17.13 -2.07
C LYS A 99 0.16 -18.31 -3.05
N ALA A 100 0.39 -18.07 -4.34
CA ALA A 100 0.42 -19.12 -5.35
C ALA A 100 1.52 -20.15 -5.04
N SER A 101 2.74 -19.69 -4.70
CA SER A 101 3.86 -20.57 -4.33
C SER A 101 3.59 -21.39 -3.07
N ILE A 102 2.97 -20.79 -2.04
CA ILE A 102 2.57 -21.51 -0.82
C ILE A 102 1.53 -22.60 -1.15
N ASN A 103 0.53 -22.29 -1.98
CA ASN A 103 -0.47 -23.26 -2.37
C ASN A 103 0.14 -24.43 -3.15
N GLU A 104 1.06 -24.14 -4.09
CA GLU A 104 1.79 -25.17 -4.83
C GLU A 104 2.65 -26.05 -3.89
N LEU A 105 3.34 -25.42 -2.94
CA LEU A 105 4.15 -26.13 -1.96
C LEU A 105 3.30 -27.04 -1.06
N ASN A 106 2.15 -26.52 -0.58
CA ASN A 106 1.22 -27.30 0.22
C ASN A 106 0.63 -28.48 -0.56
N GLN A 107 0.28 -28.28 -1.83
CA GLN A 107 -0.21 -29.36 -2.68
C GLN A 107 0.84 -30.46 -2.84
N LYS A 108 2.07 -30.10 -3.20
CA LYS A 108 3.19 -31.05 -3.29
C LYS A 108 3.48 -31.71 -1.95
N GLY A 109 3.34 -30.97 -0.85
CA GLY A 109 3.47 -31.52 0.50
C GLY A 109 2.43 -32.60 0.80
N ARG A 110 1.15 -32.33 0.47
CA ARG A 110 0.07 -33.31 0.64
C ARG A 110 0.29 -34.57 -0.19
N GLU A 111 0.65 -34.42 -1.46
CA GLU A 111 0.92 -35.55 -2.35
C GLU A 111 2.04 -36.45 -1.80
N ARG A 112 3.17 -35.82 -1.42
CA ARG A 112 4.32 -36.57 -0.84
C ARG A 112 3.98 -37.22 0.49
N LEU A 113 3.24 -36.52 1.36
CA LEU A 113 2.81 -37.07 2.65
C LEU A 113 1.91 -38.29 2.46
N LEU A 114 0.91 -38.21 1.59
CA LEU A 114 0.00 -39.33 1.31
C LEU A 114 0.72 -40.52 0.68
N GLU A 115 1.68 -40.27 -0.22
CA GLU A 115 2.51 -41.33 -0.80
C GLU A 115 3.35 -42.02 0.28
N ALA A 116 4.05 -41.25 1.11
CA ALA A 116 4.85 -41.79 2.22
C ALA A 116 3.98 -42.50 3.22
N PHE A 117 2.85 -41.94 3.60
CA PHE A 117 1.86 -42.55 4.49
C PHE A 117 1.40 -43.92 3.99
N SER A 118 1.04 -44.00 2.70
CA SER A 118 0.60 -45.27 2.08
C SER A 118 1.70 -46.35 2.15
N LYS A 119 2.95 -45.95 1.85
CA LYS A 119 4.11 -46.88 1.92
C LYS A 119 4.36 -47.38 3.34
N VAL A 120 4.39 -46.41 4.30
CA VAL A 120 4.61 -46.74 5.73
C VAL A 120 3.47 -47.59 6.28
N ASN A 121 2.23 -47.27 5.97
CA ASN A 121 1.06 -48.03 6.42
C ASN A 121 1.10 -49.50 5.96
N LYS A 122 1.47 -49.74 4.70
CA LYS A 122 1.66 -51.09 4.16
C LYS A 122 2.76 -51.81 4.88
N LYS A 123 3.92 -51.19 5.08
CA LYS A 123 5.05 -51.76 5.80
C LYS A 123 4.76 -52.01 7.27
N PHE A 124 4.01 -51.10 7.91
CA PHE A 124 3.58 -51.26 9.29
C PHE A 124 2.75 -52.54 9.48
N ASN A 125 1.78 -52.77 8.60
CA ASN A 125 1.01 -54.02 8.65
C ASN A 125 1.88 -55.26 8.43
N GLU A 126 2.81 -55.24 7.46
CA GLU A 126 3.72 -56.35 7.18
C GLU A 126 4.62 -56.67 8.40
N VAL A 127 5.22 -55.64 9.01
CA VAL A 127 6.10 -55.81 10.17
C VAL A 127 5.31 -56.26 11.40
N TYR A 128 4.14 -55.63 11.64
CA TYR A 128 3.27 -55.97 12.74
C TYR A 128 2.84 -57.44 12.70
N THR A 129 2.34 -57.90 11.55
CA THR A 129 1.90 -59.29 11.35
C THR A 129 3.02 -60.30 11.59
N LYS A 130 4.27 -59.96 11.25
CA LYS A 130 5.46 -60.82 11.54
C LYS A 130 5.80 -60.82 13.02
N LEU A 131 5.77 -59.71 13.71
CA LEU A 131 6.15 -59.61 15.12
C LEU A 131 5.12 -60.25 16.06
N PHE A 132 3.83 -60.17 15.71
CA PHE A 132 2.74 -60.72 16.50
C PHE A 132 2.33 -62.15 16.06
N ASN A 133 3.00 -62.72 15.04
CA ASN A 133 2.60 -63.97 14.41
C ASN A 133 1.15 -63.99 13.96
N GLY A 134 0.66 -62.89 13.38
CA GLY A 134 -0.70 -62.68 12.92
C GLY A 134 -1.26 -61.32 13.31
N GLY A 135 -2.56 -61.17 13.20
CA GLY A 135 -3.21 -59.88 13.44
C GLY A 135 -3.13 -58.91 12.28
N ASN A 136 -3.54 -57.68 12.53
CA ASN A 136 -3.58 -56.61 11.53
C ASN A 136 -3.26 -55.26 12.19
N ALA A 137 -2.63 -54.37 11.43
CA ALA A 137 -2.29 -53.03 11.88
C ALA A 137 -2.50 -52.04 10.75
N LYS A 138 -3.07 -50.90 11.07
CA LYS A 138 -3.25 -49.78 10.11
C LYS A 138 -3.03 -48.45 10.79
N LEU A 139 -2.57 -47.49 10.01
CA LEU A 139 -2.53 -46.07 10.35
C LEU A 139 -3.74 -45.39 9.75
N GLU A 140 -4.35 -44.48 10.49
CA GLU A 140 -5.41 -43.61 10.00
C GLU A 140 -5.06 -42.16 10.28
N LEU A 141 -5.41 -41.28 9.31
CA LEU A 141 -5.39 -39.84 9.51
C LEU A 141 -6.75 -39.42 10.11
N VAL A 142 -6.70 -38.67 11.20
CA VAL A 142 -7.88 -38.29 11.98
C VAL A 142 -7.89 -36.78 12.21
N ASP A 143 -9.00 -36.25 12.71
CA ASP A 143 -9.19 -34.84 13.15
C ASP A 143 -9.24 -33.78 12.04
N SER A 144 -8.77 -34.08 10.82
CA SER A 144 -8.85 -33.12 9.71
C SER A 144 -8.91 -33.83 8.36
N ASP A 145 -9.64 -33.24 7.41
CA ASP A 145 -9.66 -33.68 6.02
C ASP A 145 -8.35 -33.28 5.29
N ASP A 146 -7.60 -32.30 5.82
CA ASP A 146 -6.31 -31.90 5.27
C ASP A 146 -5.20 -32.79 5.85
N PRO A 147 -4.51 -33.60 5.03
CA PRO A 147 -3.43 -34.47 5.51
C PRO A 147 -2.29 -33.76 6.23
N LEU A 148 -2.06 -32.45 5.93
CA LEU A 148 -1.02 -31.66 6.58
C LEU A 148 -1.38 -31.22 8.01
N GLU A 149 -2.67 -31.23 8.35
CA GLU A 149 -3.20 -30.84 9.66
C GLU A 149 -3.78 -32.03 10.42
N ALA A 150 -3.84 -33.20 9.77
CA ALA A 150 -4.43 -34.39 10.36
C ALA A 150 -3.54 -34.98 11.46
N GLY A 151 -4.18 -35.47 12.48
CA GLY A 151 -3.57 -36.33 13.48
C GLY A 151 -3.30 -37.76 12.94
N LEU A 152 -2.43 -38.53 13.59
CA LEU A 152 -2.14 -39.90 13.23
C LEU A 152 -2.64 -40.85 14.35
N GLU A 153 -3.53 -41.73 14.00
CA GLU A 153 -4.00 -42.79 14.91
C GLU A 153 -3.52 -44.16 14.46
N MET A 154 -3.11 -44.99 15.44
CA MET A 154 -2.72 -46.39 15.22
C MET A 154 -3.83 -47.31 15.66
N LEU A 155 -4.43 -48.01 14.68
CA LEU A 155 -5.44 -49.04 14.92
C LEU A 155 -4.84 -50.42 14.67
N VAL A 156 -4.93 -51.24 15.66
CA VAL A 156 -4.29 -52.58 15.63
C VAL A 156 -5.22 -53.67 16.15
N SER A 157 -5.04 -54.88 15.64
CA SER A 157 -5.77 -56.08 16.02
C SER A 157 -4.79 -57.18 16.28
N PRO A 158 -4.35 -57.40 17.54
CA PRO A 158 -3.57 -58.57 17.90
C PRO A 158 -4.33 -59.86 17.60
N PRO A 159 -3.64 -61.01 17.43
CA PRO A 159 -4.31 -62.29 17.18
C PRO A 159 -5.40 -62.58 18.21
N GLY A 160 -6.62 -62.86 17.73
CA GLY A 160 -7.76 -63.15 18.58
C GLY A 160 -8.47 -61.92 19.20
N LYS A 161 -8.01 -60.70 18.91
CA LYS A 161 -8.64 -59.45 19.37
C LYS A 161 -9.28 -58.67 18.21
N ARG A 162 -10.22 -57.82 18.56
CA ARG A 162 -10.81 -56.87 17.56
C ARG A 162 -9.88 -55.71 17.29
N LEU A 163 -10.08 -55.04 16.16
CA LEU A 163 -9.37 -53.79 15.82
C LEU A 163 -9.72 -52.73 16.86
N GLN A 164 -8.68 -52.12 17.44
CA GLN A 164 -8.82 -51.09 18.48
C GLN A 164 -7.62 -50.15 18.48
N SER A 165 -7.77 -48.98 19.12
CA SER A 165 -6.67 -48.04 19.29
C SER A 165 -5.54 -48.63 20.13
N ILE A 166 -4.31 -48.24 19.83
CA ILE A 166 -3.10 -48.64 20.58
C ILE A 166 -3.25 -48.40 22.09
N THR A 167 -3.97 -47.34 22.47
CA THR A 167 -4.18 -46.97 23.88
C THR A 167 -4.95 -48.01 24.69
N LEU A 168 -5.69 -48.93 24.03
CA LEU A 168 -6.47 -49.99 24.66
C LEU A 168 -5.72 -51.34 24.78
N LEU A 169 -4.46 -51.36 24.35
CA LEU A 169 -3.61 -52.55 24.43
C LEU A 169 -2.89 -52.65 25.77
N SER A 170 -2.39 -53.85 26.08
CA SER A 170 -1.46 -54.05 27.22
C SER A 170 -0.14 -53.34 26.95
N GLY A 171 0.61 -52.98 28.01
CA GLY A 171 1.88 -52.26 27.88
C GLY A 171 2.90 -52.95 26.97
N GLY A 172 3.00 -54.32 27.04
CA GLY A 172 3.87 -55.08 26.15
C GLY A 172 3.42 -55.03 24.68
N GLU A 173 2.12 -55.14 24.43
CA GLU A 173 1.56 -55.03 23.09
C GLU A 173 1.73 -53.59 22.51
N GLN A 174 1.58 -52.56 23.34
CA GLN A 174 1.85 -51.17 22.93
C GLN A 174 3.31 -51.00 22.53
N ALA A 175 4.25 -51.45 23.34
CA ALA A 175 5.69 -51.38 23.05
C ALA A 175 6.06 -52.10 21.75
N LEU A 176 5.53 -53.29 21.52
CA LEU A 176 5.79 -54.06 20.33
C LEU A 176 5.14 -53.43 19.08
N THR A 177 3.97 -52.83 19.24
CA THR A 177 3.30 -52.09 18.17
C THR A 177 4.09 -50.82 17.77
N ALA A 178 4.56 -50.05 18.76
CA ALA A 178 5.41 -48.90 18.51
C ALA A 178 6.72 -49.30 17.82
N LEU A 179 7.35 -50.38 18.24
CA LEU A 179 8.54 -50.95 17.59
C LEU A 179 8.26 -51.35 16.14
N SER A 180 7.08 -51.94 15.88
CA SER A 180 6.65 -52.29 14.52
C SER A 180 6.57 -51.06 13.59
N LEU A 181 6.07 -49.92 14.10
CA LEU A 181 6.00 -48.67 13.34
C LEU A 181 7.40 -48.12 13.06
N VAL A 182 8.29 -48.11 14.07
CA VAL A 182 9.67 -47.66 13.88
C VAL A 182 10.37 -48.46 12.78
N PHE A 183 10.27 -49.78 12.83
CA PHE A 183 10.83 -50.65 11.78
C PHE A 183 10.18 -50.42 10.42
N ALA A 184 8.86 -50.18 10.36
CA ALA A 184 8.17 -49.89 9.10
C ALA A 184 8.74 -48.62 8.45
N ILE A 185 8.98 -47.58 9.24
CA ILE A 185 9.59 -46.34 8.75
C ILE A 185 11.01 -46.59 8.23
N PHE A 186 11.85 -47.31 8.98
CA PHE A 186 13.20 -47.63 8.54
C PHE A 186 13.24 -48.47 7.25
N LEU A 187 12.27 -49.36 7.06
CA LEU A 187 12.21 -50.23 5.86
C LEU A 187 11.56 -49.51 4.65
N THR A 188 11.02 -48.31 4.83
CA THR A 188 10.39 -47.54 3.75
C THR A 188 11.36 -46.57 3.10
N ASN A 189 12.45 -46.22 3.76
CA ASN A 189 13.50 -45.30 3.26
C ASN A 189 14.51 -46.03 2.35
#